data_b9f92be35f89ae6c2c3adc6b3f63afcc
#
_entry.id   b9f92be35f89ae6c2c3adc6b3f63afcc
#
_cell.length_a   1.000
_cell.length_b   1.000
_cell.length_c   1.000
_cell.angle_alpha   90.00
_cell.angle_beta   90.00
_cell.angle_gamma   90.00
#
_symmetry.space_group_name_H-M   'P 1'
#
loop_
_entity.id
_entity.type
_entity.pdbx_description
1 polymer ?
#
loop_
_entity_poly.entity_id
_entity_poly.type
_entity_poly.pdbx_seq_one_letter_code
_entity_poly.pdbx_strand_id
1 'polypeptide(L)'
;MRASIALIAVACWSMPYTVAVAETQCVSFSDSIDGIDKKHAVEKSLNSLHEQIEKWKVDNGVTGPVTVTAEKPQPHPFLRHSVPDFALLPPDVVSDTVYTICWTGVVSPVVCTSGARVCW
;
A
#
# COMPACT_ATOMS: atom_id res chain seq x y z
N MET A 1 -57.35 44.31 -24.23
CA MET A 1 -56.54 43.12 -24.44
C MET A 1 -55.29 43.22 -23.51
N ARG A 2 -55.29 42.42 -22.47
CA ARG A 2 -54.21 42.37 -21.54
C ARG A 2 -53.33 41.13 -21.86
N ALA A 3 -52.18 41.35 -22.42
CA ALA A 3 -51.21 40.26 -22.62
C ALA A 3 -50.58 39.94 -21.28
N SER A 4 -50.93 38.80 -20.72
CA SER A 4 -50.23 38.28 -19.53
C SER A 4 -48.90 37.70 -19.99
N ILE A 5 -47.86 38.41 -19.71
CA ILE A 5 -46.50 37.87 -19.88
C ILE A 5 -46.28 36.92 -18.70
N ALA A 6 -46.37 35.64 -18.96
CA ALA A 6 -45.93 34.65 -18.00
C ALA A 6 -44.41 34.68 -17.94
N LEU A 7 -43.86 35.29 -16.90
CA LEU A 7 -42.48 35.16 -16.55
C LEU A 7 -42.23 33.73 -16.12
N ILE A 8 -41.71 32.94 -17.04
CA ILE A 8 -41.16 31.62 -16.68
C ILE A 8 -39.85 31.91 -15.96
N ALA A 9 -39.89 31.87 -14.65
CA ALA A 9 -38.69 31.84 -13.85
C ALA A 9 -38.00 30.50 -14.10
N VAL A 10 -37.03 30.50 -14.98
CA VAL A 10 -36.11 29.38 -15.09
C VAL A 10 -35.31 29.35 -13.81
N ALA A 11 -35.78 28.56 -12.85
CA ALA A 11 -34.94 28.24 -11.69
C ALA A 11 -33.71 27.50 -12.22
N CYS A 12 -32.60 28.20 -12.38
CA CYS A 12 -31.33 27.58 -12.51
C CYS A 12 -31.06 26.80 -11.23
N TRP A 13 -31.41 25.57 -11.26
CA TRP A 13 -30.94 24.65 -10.26
C TRP A 13 -29.43 24.55 -10.48
N SER A 14 -28.68 25.42 -9.85
CA SER A 14 -27.30 25.24 -9.65
C SER A 14 -27.17 24.02 -8.73
N MET A 15 -27.21 22.86 -9.34
CA MET A 15 -26.71 21.67 -8.64
C MET A 15 -25.31 21.99 -8.22
N PRO A 16 -25.00 21.90 -6.91
CA PRO A 16 -23.61 21.91 -6.53
C PRO A 16 -23.00 20.73 -7.28
N TYR A 17 -22.17 21.01 -8.24
CA TYR A 17 -21.26 20.01 -8.72
C TYR A 17 -20.37 19.71 -7.52
N THR A 18 -20.80 18.80 -6.68
CA THR A 18 -19.88 18.06 -5.86
C THR A 18 -19.00 17.36 -6.88
N VAL A 19 -17.88 17.99 -7.18
CA VAL A 19 -16.77 17.25 -7.76
C VAL A 19 -16.57 16.15 -6.75
N ALA A 20 -17.06 14.96 -7.07
CA ALA A 20 -16.68 13.77 -6.36
C ALA A 20 -15.17 13.68 -6.59
N VAL A 21 -14.41 14.27 -5.69
CA VAL A 21 -12.99 13.96 -5.55
C VAL A 21 -13.02 12.46 -5.35
N ALA A 22 -12.62 11.72 -6.38
CA ALA A 22 -12.51 10.28 -6.26
C ALA A 22 -11.64 10.05 -5.03
N GLU A 23 -12.26 9.59 -3.95
CA GLU A 23 -11.55 9.33 -2.71
C GLU A 23 -10.39 8.43 -3.08
N THR A 24 -9.17 8.91 -2.83
CA THR A 24 -7.98 8.12 -3.08
C THR A 24 -8.09 6.87 -2.23
N GLN A 25 -8.22 5.73 -2.87
CA GLN A 25 -8.26 4.45 -2.20
C GLN A 25 -6.83 3.98 -1.98
N CYS A 26 -6.56 3.43 -0.82
CA CYS A 26 -5.25 2.92 -0.48
C CYS A 26 -5.35 1.52 0.12
N VAL A 27 -4.37 0.69 -0.23
CA VAL A 27 -4.21 -0.67 0.31
C VAL A 27 -2.78 -0.85 0.75
N SER A 28 -2.60 -1.46 1.92
CA SER A 28 -1.29 -1.81 2.46
C SER A 28 -0.91 -3.22 2.06
N PHE A 29 0.33 -3.38 1.60
CA PHE A 29 0.91 -4.67 1.27
C PHE A 29 2.10 -4.95 2.16
N SER A 30 2.28 -6.20 2.52
CA SER A 30 3.49 -6.67 3.20
C SER A 30 3.79 -8.09 2.79
N ASP A 31 5.08 -8.42 2.75
CA ASP A 31 5.53 -9.77 2.45
C ASP A 31 6.79 -10.09 3.25
N SER A 32 6.87 -11.32 3.73
CA SER A 32 7.99 -11.80 4.54
C SER A 32 8.65 -12.95 3.84
N ILE A 33 9.96 -12.85 3.63
CA ILE A 33 10.76 -13.88 2.97
C ILE A 33 12.04 -14.11 3.76
N ASP A 34 12.43 -15.36 3.85
CA ASP A 34 13.71 -15.79 4.40
C ASP A 34 14.80 -15.85 3.32
N GLY A 35 16.03 -15.65 3.72
CA GLY A 35 17.18 -15.69 2.87
C GLY A 35 18.43 -16.15 3.60
N ILE A 36 19.50 -16.41 2.85
CA ILE A 36 20.78 -16.86 3.37
C ILE A 36 21.46 -15.77 4.18
N ASP A 37 21.32 -14.53 3.73
CA ASP A 37 21.85 -13.34 4.38
C ASP A 37 20.86 -12.18 4.21
N LYS A 38 21.15 -11.05 4.85
CA LYS A 38 20.29 -9.86 4.82
C LYS A 38 20.09 -9.34 3.38
N LYS A 39 21.15 -9.28 2.60
CA LYS A 39 21.10 -8.78 1.22
C LYS A 39 20.15 -9.61 0.35
N HIS A 40 20.29 -10.92 0.38
CA HIS A 40 19.42 -11.82 -0.39
C HIS A 40 17.98 -11.79 0.10
N ALA A 41 17.77 -11.77 1.40
CA ALA A 41 16.43 -11.70 1.98
C ALA A 41 15.72 -10.37 1.62
N VAL A 42 16.45 -9.26 1.64
CA VAL A 42 15.92 -7.95 1.21
C VAL A 42 15.52 -7.98 -0.27
N GLU A 43 16.42 -8.44 -1.14
CA GLU A 43 16.15 -8.51 -2.59
C GLU A 43 14.93 -9.39 -2.89
N LYS A 44 14.85 -10.57 -2.26
CA LYS A 44 13.71 -11.48 -2.42
C LYS A 44 12.41 -10.87 -1.93
N SER A 45 12.41 -10.21 -0.78
CA SER A 45 11.22 -9.59 -0.23
C SER A 45 10.72 -8.41 -1.08
N LEU A 46 11.63 -7.63 -1.64
CA LEU A 46 11.30 -6.55 -2.57
C LEU A 46 10.67 -7.09 -3.86
N ASN A 47 11.25 -8.12 -4.44
CA ASN A 47 10.74 -8.74 -5.66
C ASN A 47 9.36 -9.38 -5.43
N SER A 48 9.20 -10.08 -4.31
CA SER A 48 7.94 -10.71 -3.95
C SER A 48 6.83 -9.67 -3.70
N LEU A 49 7.15 -8.59 -3.01
CA LEU A 49 6.22 -7.49 -2.80
C LEU A 49 5.80 -6.84 -4.12
N HIS A 50 6.75 -6.60 -5.00
CA HIS A 50 6.48 -6.04 -6.33
C HIS A 50 5.56 -6.94 -7.15
N GLU A 51 5.83 -8.24 -7.19
CA GLU A 51 4.97 -9.22 -7.87
C GLU A 51 3.57 -9.25 -7.26
N GLN A 52 3.46 -9.18 -5.95
CA GLN A 52 2.18 -9.14 -5.24
C GLN A 52 1.36 -7.90 -5.63
N ILE A 53 1.97 -6.75 -5.72
CA ILE A 53 1.33 -5.50 -6.13
C ILE A 53 0.87 -5.58 -7.59
N GLU A 54 1.73 -6.06 -8.48
CA GLU A 54 1.39 -6.21 -9.91
C GLU A 54 0.23 -7.19 -10.12
N LYS A 55 0.25 -8.31 -9.42
CA LYS A 55 -0.86 -9.29 -9.45
C LYS A 55 -2.15 -8.68 -8.94
N TRP A 56 -2.09 -7.95 -7.84
CA TRP A 56 -3.25 -7.27 -7.28
C TRP A 56 -3.84 -6.24 -8.25
N LYS A 57 -3.01 -5.47 -8.94
CA LYS A 57 -3.46 -4.51 -9.96
C LYS A 57 -4.24 -5.21 -11.08
N VAL A 58 -3.73 -6.33 -11.56
CA VAL A 58 -4.40 -7.14 -12.60
C VAL A 58 -5.71 -7.71 -12.08
N ASP A 59 -5.70 -8.32 -10.89
CA ASP A 59 -6.86 -8.98 -10.31
C ASP A 59 -7.99 -7.98 -9.98
N ASN A 60 -7.67 -6.73 -9.72
CA ASN A 60 -8.63 -5.68 -9.38
C ASN A 60 -8.90 -4.69 -10.52
N GLY A 61 -8.35 -4.94 -11.71
CA GLY A 61 -8.58 -4.12 -12.89
C GLY A 61 -8.05 -2.69 -12.76
N VAL A 62 -7.02 -2.48 -11.97
CA VAL A 62 -6.38 -1.18 -11.80
C VAL A 62 -5.45 -0.93 -12.97
N THR A 63 -5.89 -0.08 -13.90
CA THR A 63 -5.14 0.23 -15.13
C THR A 63 -4.52 1.63 -15.12
N GLY A 64 -4.93 2.48 -14.20
CA GLY A 64 -4.42 3.83 -14.05
C GLY A 64 -3.10 3.89 -13.26
N PRO A 65 -2.50 5.08 -13.18
CA PRO A 65 -1.30 5.28 -12.37
C PRO A 65 -1.61 5.07 -10.89
N VAL A 66 -0.70 4.40 -10.21
CA VAL A 66 -0.77 4.18 -8.76
C VAL A 66 0.42 4.86 -8.09
N THR A 67 0.20 5.33 -6.87
CA THR A 67 1.27 5.86 -6.02
C THR A 67 1.66 4.82 -5.00
N VAL A 68 2.93 4.43 -5.00
CA VAL A 68 3.49 3.48 -4.03
C VAL A 68 4.37 4.25 -3.06
N THR A 69 4.07 4.12 -1.78
CA THR A 69 4.85 4.74 -0.70
C THR A 69 5.32 3.70 0.30
N ALA A 70 6.50 3.92 0.85
CA ALA A 70 7.04 3.05 1.89
C ALA A 70 6.14 3.09 3.13
N GLU A 71 5.80 1.93 3.65
CA GLU A 71 5.04 1.77 4.88
C GLU A 71 5.73 0.74 5.77
N LYS A 72 5.97 1.11 7.01
CA LYS A 72 6.58 0.20 7.98
C LYS A 72 5.68 -1.02 8.17
N PRO A 73 6.15 -2.23 7.82
CA PRO A 73 5.34 -3.42 7.96
C PRO A 73 5.10 -3.74 9.43
N GLN A 74 3.90 -4.24 9.72
CA GLN A 74 3.61 -4.79 11.03
C GLN A 74 4.40 -6.10 11.21
N PRO A 75 5.05 -6.31 12.35
CA PRO A 75 5.67 -7.59 12.62
C PRO A 75 4.62 -8.69 12.53
N HIS A 76 4.96 -9.79 11.89
CA HIS A 76 4.06 -10.93 11.78
C HIS A 76 3.56 -11.32 13.18
N PRO A 77 2.25 -11.59 13.38
CA PRO A 77 1.71 -11.92 14.71
C PRO A 77 2.45 -13.06 15.40
N PHE A 78 2.98 -13.98 14.62
CA PHE A 78 3.81 -15.08 15.09
C PHE A 78 5.13 -14.63 15.72
N LEU A 79 5.71 -13.53 15.25
CA LEU A 79 6.93 -12.95 15.80
C LEU A 79 6.69 -12.14 17.08
N ARG A 80 5.45 -11.71 17.33
CA ARG A 80 5.08 -10.92 18.50
C ARG A 80 5.05 -11.73 19.80
N HIS A 81 4.80 -13.03 19.73
CA HIS A 81 4.34 -13.77 20.90
C HIS A 81 5.29 -14.81 21.46
N SER A 82 6.31 -15.24 20.75
CA SER A 82 6.86 -16.50 21.17
C SER A 82 8.37 -16.62 21.18
N VAL A 83 9.14 -15.66 20.67
CA VAL A 83 10.55 -16.03 20.58
C VAL A 83 11.46 -14.93 21.03
N PRO A 84 12.06 -15.08 22.21
CA PRO A 84 13.18 -14.27 22.66
C PRO A 84 14.40 -14.36 21.72
N ASP A 85 14.33 -15.23 20.71
CA ASP A 85 15.44 -15.56 19.83
C ASP A 85 15.45 -14.80 18.48
N PHE A 86 14.42 -14.00 18.18
CA PHE A 86 14.40 -13.14 17.00
C PHE A 86 14.97 -11.76 17.36
N ALA A 87 16.15 -11.48 16.87
CA ALA A 87 16.79 -10.19 17.02
C ALA A 87 16.66 -9.36 15.74
N LEU A 88 16.27 -8.08 15.90
CA LEU A 88 16.29 -7.13 14.78
C LEU A 88 17.69 -6.97 14.24
N LEU A 89 17.79 -6.92 12.91
CA LEU A 89 19.02 -6.62 12.18
C LEU A 89 18.96 -5.17 11.67
N PRO A 90 19.37 -4.18 12.46
CA PRO A 90 19.44 -2.80 12.00
C PRO A 90 20.62 -2.62 11.02
N PRO A 91 20.62 -1.57 10.18
CA PRO A 91 19.52 -0.62 10.00
C PRO A 91 18.40 -1.17 9.13
N ASP A 92 17.17 -0.60 9.30
CA ASP A 92 16.09 -0.86 8.38
C ASP A 92 16.45 -0.36 6.98
N VAL A 93 15.99 -1.07 5.95
CA VAL A 93 16.20 -0.68 4.57
C VAL A 93 14.98 0.08 4.09
N VAL A 94 15.11 1.38 3.91
CA VAL A 94 14.02 2.26 3.52
C VAL A 94 14.32 2.91 2.18
N SER A 95 13.38 2.76 1.24
CA SER A 95 13.36 3.51 -0.01
C SER A 95 12.10 4.37 -0.06
N ASP A 96 11.92 5.15 -1.13
CA ASP A 96 10.70 5.96 -1.31
C ASP A 96 9.44 5.10 -1.44
N THR A 97 9.57 3.87 -1.90
CA THR A 97 8.46 2.99 -2.24
C THR A 97 8.30 1.79 -1.32
N VAL A 98 9.33 1.38 -0.60
CA VAL A 98 9.31 0.18 0.24
C VAL A 98 10.08 0.38 1.54
N TYR A 99 9.50 -0.11 2.61
CA TYR A 99 10.14 -0.17 3.93
C TYR A 99 10.41 -1.64 4.28
N THR A 100 11.65 -1.99 4.55
CA THR A 100 12.05 -3.37 4.85
C THR A 100 12.69 -3.46 6.23
N ILE A 101 12.20 -4.39 7.03
CA ILE A 101 12.76 -4.74 8.34
C ILE A 101 13.24 -6.17 8.29
N CYS A 102 14.41 -6.44 8.84
CA CYS A 102 14.98 -7.77 8.87
C CYS A 102 15.22 -8.25 10.31
N TRP A 103 15.08 -9.55 10.49
CA TRP A 103 15.35 -10.25 11.75
C TRP A 103 16.26 -11.45 11.52
N THR A 104 17.02 -11.81 12.55
CA THR A 104 17.69 -13.12 12.60
C THR A 104 16.84 -14.07 13.43
N GLY A 105 16.78 -15.34 13.01
CA GLY A 105 16.09 -16.40 13.73
C GLY A 105 16.97 -17.63 13.92
N VAL A 106 16.51 -18.54 14.77
CA VAL A 106 17.26 -19.79 15.07
C VAL A 106 17.19 -20.78 13.92
N VAL A 107 16.09 -20.81 13.20
CA VAL A 107 15.82 -21.78 12.12
C VAL A 107 16.17 -21.21 10.75
N SER A 108 15.95 -19.93 10.55
CA SER A 108 16.24 -19.24 9.31
C SER A 108 17.25 -18.13 9.60
N PRO A 109 18.38 -18.04 8.87
CA PRO A 109 19.42 -17.08 9.20
C PRO A 109 18.94 -15.63 9.13
N VAL A 110 18.10 -15.30 8.16
CA VAL A 110 17.54 -13.95 8.03
C VAL A 110 16.12 -14.01 7.48
N VAL A 111 15.21 -13.27 8.09
CA VAL A 111 13.86 -13.04 7.58
C VAL A 111 13.67 -11.55 7.40
N CYS A 112 13.28 -11.12 6.22
CA CYS A 112 12.96 -9.71 5.93
C CYS A 112 11.49 -9.56 5.59
N THR A 113 10.87 -8.53 6.17
CA THR A 113 9.50 -8.13 5.85
C THR A 113 9.52 -6.77 5.18
N SER A 114 8.98 -6.71 3.99
CA SER A 114 8.83 -5.47 3.22
C SER A 114 7.38 -5.01 3.24
N GLY A 115 7.17 -3.72 3.37
CA GLY A 115 5.86 -3.11 3.39
C GLY A 115 5.77 -1.90 2.47
N ALA A 116 4.62 -1.75 1.84
CA ALA A 116 4.31 -0.61 1.00
C ALA A 116 2.80 -0.32 1.03
N ARG A 117 2.46 0.92 0.75
CA ARG A 117 1.08 1.37 0.60
C ARG A 117 0.85 1.81 -0.82
N VAL A 118 -0.17 1.26 -1.45
CA VAL A 118 -0.56 1.59 -2.82
C VAL A 118 -1.85 2.38 -2.79
N CYS A 119 -1.82 3.56 -3.40
CA CYS A 119 -2.98 4.44 -3.52
C CYS A 119 -3.30 4.70 -5.00
N TRP A 120 -4.60 4.76 -5.33
CA TRP A 120 -5.08 4.98 -6.70
C TRP A 120 -6.36 5.80 -6.77
#